data_6ead7a5a401c1daccbd4a260d94a3e9e
#
_entry.id   6ead7a5a401c1daccbd4a260d94a3e9e
#
_cell.length_a   1.000
_cell.length_b   1.000
_cell.length_c   1.000
_cell.angle_alpha   90.00
_cell.angle_beta   90.00
_cell.angle_gamma   90.00
#
_symmetry.space_group_name_H-M   'P 1'
#
loop_
_entity.id
_entity.type
_entity.pdbx_description
1 polymer ?
#
loop_
_entity_poly.entity_id
_entity_poly.type
_entity_poly.pdbx_seq_one_letter_code
_entity_poly.pdbx_strand_id
1 'polypeptide(L)'
;MKEYINLGAWSENDIDCILGDSIHFKATGERIALISEKFLSTPYKKTTLVGGIDESEVFVINLDGLDCFTFIDYVEAMRLSGSFDEFKENLKRIRYQSGEVDYRKRNHFFTDWAEFNRRYVLDVTGVIGGDKTKKIIKILNENQDRTCLLQGVRPRKREIAYIPACEMDASVINKMMTGDYVGVYSELPGLDVSHVGIIVKKGKTFLRHASSREQCEKVIDQPLDEHIEGKAGIIILRPLMPLSS
;
A
#
# COMPACT_ATOMS: atom_id res chain seq x y z
N MET A 1 -18.24 -14.47 -10.29
CA MET A 1 -16.94 -14.14 -9.67
C MET A 1 -16.76 -15.04 -8.46
N LYS A 2 -15.59 -15.65 -8.29
CA LYS A 2 -15.28 -16.42 -7.07
C LYS A 2 -14.78 -15.48 -5.99
N GLU A 3 -15.25 -15.68 -4.76
CA GLU A 3 -14.80 -14.93 -3.58
C GLU A 3 -14.27 -15.90 -2.53
N TYR A 4 -13.22 -15.46 -1.81
CA TYR A 4 -12.70 -16.14 -0.64
C TYR A 4 -12.58 -15.12 0.49
N ILE A 5 -13.30 -15.32 1.57
CA ILE A 5 -13.34 -14.42 2.72
C ILE A 5 -12.92 -15.20 3.97
N ASN A 6 -11.79 -14.81 4.55
CA ASN A 6 -11.29 -15.29 5.83
C ASN A 6 -11.01 -14.08 6.72
N LEU A 7 -11.87 -13.83 7.68
CA LEU A 7 -11.76 -12.69 8.58
C LEU A 7 -10.83 -12.97 9.78
N GLY A 8 -10.31 -14.21 9.91
CA GLY A 8 -9.47 -14.60 11.04
C GLY A 8 -10.21 -14.49 12.37
N ALA A 9 -9.66 -13.68 13.27
CA ALA A 9 -10.27 -13.43 14.58
C ALA A 9 -11.39 -12.36 14.56
N TRP A 10 -11.64 -11.72 13.41
CA TRP A 10 -12.63 -10.65 13.28
C TRP A 10 -13.97 -11.21 12.77
N SER A 11 -15.06 -10.60 13.19
CA SER A 11 -16.38 -10.76 12.57
C SER A 11 -16.69 -9.56 11.67
N GLU A 12 -17.72 -9.66 10.83
CA GLU A 12 -18.22 -8.51 10.05
C GLU A 12 -18.64 -7.36 10.97
N ASN A 13 -19.26 -7.68 12.11
CA ASN A 13 -19.66 -6.69 13.11
C ASN A 13 -18.45 -5.97 13.75
N ASP A 14 -17.33 -6.66 13.98
CA ASP A 14 -16.11 -6.00 14.47
C ASP A 14 -15.58 -5.00 13.45
N ILE A 15 -15.64 -5.35 12.15
CA ILE A 15 -15.26 -4.45 11.07
C ILE A 15 -16.20 -3.24 11.04
N ASP A 16 -17.52 -3.45 11.10
CA ASP A 16 -18.50 -2.36 11.12
C ASP A 16 -18.28 -1.42 12.30
N CYS A 17 -17.98 -1.95 13.49
CA CYS A 17 -17.65 -1.16 14.67
C CYS A 17 -16.37 -0.31 14.42
N ILE A 18 -15.29 -0.91 13.92
CA ILE A 18 -14.04 -0.20 13.61
C ILE A 18 -14.29 0.93 12.60
N LEU A 19 -15.06 0.65 11.55
CA LEU A 19 -15.39 1.62 10.52
C LEU A 19 -16.24 2.75 11.07
N GLY A 20 -17.26 2.43 11.88
CA GLY A 20 -18.11 3.40 12.59
C GLY A 20 -17.31 4.31 13.51
N ASP A 21 -16.43 3.76 14.34
CA ASP A 21 -15.54 4.53 15.21
C ASP A 21 -14.61 5.44 14.39
N SER A 22 -14.12 4.94 13.27
CA SER A 22 -13.17 5.65 12.42
C SER A 22 -13.77 6.85 11.68
N ILE A 23 -15.08 6.87 11.42
CA ILE A 23 -15.75 7.94 10.64
C ILE A 23 -15.77 9.28 11.38
N HIS A 24 -15.61 9.27 12.70
CA HIS A 24 -15.56 10.48 13.53
C HIS A 24 -14.25 11.26 13.37
N PHE A 25 -13.19 10.65 12.83
CA PHE A 25 -11.92 11.32 12.58
C PHE A 25 -12.03 12.19 11.32
N LYS A 26 -11.91 13.51 11.50
CA LYS A 26 -11.94 14.47 10.39
C LYS A 26 -10.68 14.40 9.51
N ALA A 27 -9.53 14.11 10.11
CA ALA A 27 -8.28 14.01 9.40
C ALA A 27 -8.09 12.60 8.82
N THR A 28 -7.90 12.51 7.49
CA THR A 28 -7.70 11.25 6.78
C THR A 28 -6.57 10.40 7.39
N GLY A 29 -5.46 11.04 7.77
CA GLY A 29 -4.32 10.33 8.36
C GLY A 29 -4.62 9.71 9.73
N GLU A 30 -5.42 10.37 10.56
CA GLU A 30 -5.84 9.81 11.87
C GLU A 30 -6.74 8.59 11.69
N ARG A 31 -7.67 8.65 10.72
CA ARG A 31 -8.51 7.51 10.37
C ARG A 31 -7.68 6.32 9.90
N ILE A 32 -6.68 6.54 9.03
CA ILE A 32 -5.75 5.51 8.59
C ILE A 32 -4.94 4.96 9.76
N ALA A 33 -4.45 5.82 10.67
CA ALA A 33 -3.69 5.39 11.83
C ALA A 33 -4.51 4.47 12.73
N LEU A 34 -5.78 4.83 13.01
CA LEU A 34 -6.70 4.02 13.80
C LEU A 34 -6.95 2.65 13.15
N ILE A 35 -7.36 2.65 11.87
CA ILE A 35 -7.66 1.42 11.14
C ILE A 35 -6.41 0.53 11.06
N SER A 36 -5.28 1.08 10.65
CA SER A 36 -4.03 0.32 10.51
C SER A 36 -3.50 -0.22 11.84
N GLU A 37 -3.81 0.42 12.98
CA GLU A 37 -3.45 -0.05 14.31
C GLU A 37 -4.13 -1.38 14.68
N LYS A 38 -5.34 -1.61 14.17
CA LYS A 38 -6.06 -2.87 14.40
C LYS A 38 -5.37 -4.08 13.75
N PHE A 39 -4.50 -3.85 12.78
CA PHE A 39 -3.71 -4.90 12.14
C PHE A 39 -2.38 -5.20 12.85
N LEU A 40 -1.99 -4.44 13.86
CA LEU A 40 -0.74 -4.74 14.59
C LEU A 40 -0.75 -6.18 15.12
N SER A 41 0.38 -6.87 14.93
CA SER A 41 0.57 -8.30 15.24
C SER A 41 -0.14 -9.28 14.32
N THR A 42 -0.92 -8.86 13.32
CA THR A 42 -1.42 -9.77 12.28
C THR A 42 -0.26 -10.44 11.57
N PRO A 43 -0.26 -11.79 11.42
CA PRO A 43 0.83 -12.53 10.80
C PRO A 43 1.11 -12.08 9.37
N TYR A 44 2.40 -12.05 8.98
CA TYR A 44 2.79 -11.93 7.59
C TYR A 44 2.53 -13.24 6.87
N LYS A 45 1.86 -13.17 5.73
CA LYS A 45 1.69 -14.31 4.81
C LYS A 45 2.10 -13.90 3.41
N LYS A 46 3.11 -14.57 2.88
CA LYS A 46 3.49 -14.42 1.48
C LYS A 46 2.41 -15.04 0.61
N THR A 47 2.02 -14.40 -0.47
CA THR A 47 1.05 -14.92 -1.45
C THR A 47 -0.34 -15.14 -0.84
N THR A 48 -0.99 -14.05 -0.49
CA THR A 48 -2.36 -14.06 0.07
C THR A 48 -3.45 -14.04 -1.01
N LEU A 49 -3.09 -13.68 -2.25
CA LEU A 49 -4.03 -13.57 -3.38
C LEU A 49 -3.95 -14.79 -4.29
N VAL A 50 -5.08 -15.17 -4.88
CA VAL A 50 -5.24 -16.32 -5.78
C VAL A 50 -5.60 -15.81 -7.17
N GLY A 51 -4.87 -16.29 -8.18
CA GLY A 51 -5.05 -15.94 -9.58
C GLY A 51 -3.74 -15.76 -10.32
N GLY A 52 -3.74 -15.97 -11.62
CA GLY A 52 -2.58 -15.91 -12.48
C GLY A 52 -2.95 -15.92 -13.94
N ILE A 53 -1.96 -16.12 -14.84
CA ILE A 53 -2.21 -16.19 -16.28
C ILE A 53 -3.10 -17.38 -16.66
N ASP A 54 -2.90 -18.51 -16.01
CA ASP A 54 -3.59 -19.79 -16.28
C ASP A 54 -4.60 -20.12 -15.17
N GLU A 55 -4.76 -19.26 -14.17
CA GLU A 55 -5.67 -19.44 -13.05
C GLU A 55 -6.62 -18.25 -12.93
N SER A 56 -7.92 -18.55 -12.83
CA SER A 56 -8.93 -17.50 -12.64
C SER A 56 -8.70 -16.73 -11.37
N GLU A 57 -8.76 -15.41 -11.47
CA GLU A 57 -8.67 -14.51 -10.31
C GLU A 57 -9.80 -14.77 -9.31
N VAL A 58 -9.45 -14.85 -8.05
CA VAL A 58 -10.39 -14.92 -6.92
C VAL A 58 -10.33 -13.61 -6.15
N PHE A 59 -11.48 -13.04 -5.86
CA PHE A 59 -11.52 -11.90 -4.94
C PHE A 59 -11.28 -12.39 -3.51
N VAL A 60 -10.12 -12.06 -2.97
CA VAL A 60 -9.69 -12.53 -1.66
C VAL A 60 -9.75 -11.41 -0.63
N ILE A 61 -10.41 -11.67 0.51
CA ILE A 61 -10.25 -10.96 1.77
C ILE A 61 -9.67 -11.96 2.77
N ASN A 62 -8.45 -11.72 3.23
CA ASN A 62 -7.81 -12.55 4.24
C ASN A 62 -7.20 -11.67 5.33
N LEU A 63 -7.89 -11.54 6.46
CA LEU A 63 -7.46 -10.76 7.61
C LEU A 63 -6.70 -11.60 8.65
N ASP A 64 -6.61 -12.92 8.45
CA ASP A 64 -5.83 -13.85 9.29
C ASP A 64 -4.32 -13.82 8.96
N GLY A 65 -3.95 -13.16 7.88
CA GLY A 65 -2.56 -12.95 7.48
C GLY A 65 -2.49 -12.21 6.15
N LEU A 66 -1.51 -11.35 6.01
CA LEU A 66 -1.38 -10.43 4.88
C LEU A 66 0.07 -10.15 4.54
N ASP A 67 0.33 -9.70 3.34
CA ASP A 67 1.61 -9.14 2.92
C ASP A 67 1.59 -7.60 3.00
N CYS A 68 2.71 -6.97 2.66
CA CYS A 68 2.81 -5.52 2.73
C CYS A 68 1.84 -4.78 1.80
N PHE A 69 1.52 -5.37 0.63
CA PHE A 69 0.67 -4.73 -0.36
C PHE A 69 -0.81 -4.91 -0.03
N THR A 70 -1.23 -6.12 0.35
CA THR A 70 -2.60 -6.36 0.81
C THR A 70 -2.92 -5.59 2.10
N PHE A 71 -1.92 -5.32 2.94
CA PHE A 71 -2.07 -4.46 4.11
C PHE A 71 -2.54 -3.04 3.72
N ILE A 72 -1.85 -2.40 2.77
CA ILE A 72 -2.25 -1.05 2.33
C ILE A 72 -3.58 -1.06 1.57
N ASP A 73 -3.87 -2.13 0.80
CA ASP A 73 -5.16 -2.31 0.13
C ASP A 73 -6.32 -2.30 1.14
N TYR A 74 -6.19 -3.11 2.21
CA TYR A 74 -7.23 -3.21 3.24
C TYR A 74 -7.42 -1.91 3.98
N VAL A 75 -6.34 -1.26 4.41
CA VAL A 75 -6.43 0.00 5.14
C VAL A 75 -7.06 1.10 4.29
N GLU A 76 -6.66 1.20 3.01
CA GLU A 76 -7.23 2.21 2.11
C GLU A 76 -8.71 1.95 1.82
N ALA A 77 -9.09 0.70 1.56
CA ALA A 77 -10.48 0.35 1.32
C ALA A 77 -11.34 0.57 2.57
N MET A 78 -10.88 0.17 3.76
CA MET A 78 -11.57 0.38 5.02
C MET A 78 -11.78 1.87 5.33
N ARG A 79 -10.77 2.74 5.09
CA ARG A 79 -10.94 4.16 5.33
C ARG A 79 -11.98 4.82 4.41
N LEU A 80 -12.29 4.22 3.28
CA LEU A 80 -13.31 4.70 2.34
C LEU A 80 -14.72 4.17 2.64
N SER A 81 -14.85 3.32 3.67
CA SER A 81 -16.06 2.53 3.94
C SER A 81 -16.67 2.87 5.28
N GLY A 82 -17.99 2.76 5.37
CA GLY A 82 -18.76 2.85 6.62
C GLY A 82 -19.34 1.50 7.06
N SER A 83 -19.21 0.44 6.23
CA SER A 83 -19.67 -0.91 6.52
C SER A 83 -18.80 -1.97 5.86
N PHE A 84 -18.95 -3.24 6.29
CA PHE A 84 -18.24 -4.37 5.70
C PHE A 84 -18.59 -4.56 4.21
N ASP A 85 -19.85 -4.36 3.82
CA ASP A 85 -20.24 -4.42 2.42
C ASP A 85 -19.58 -3.32 1.58
N GLU A 86 -19.54 -2.09 2.08
CA GLU A 86 -18.81 -1.01 1.42
C GLU A 86 -17.30 -1.29 1.34
N PHE A 87 -16.72 -1.89 2.40
CA PHE A 87 -15.33 -2.31 2.40
C PHE A 87 -15.04 -3.31 1.28
N LYS A 88 -15.89 -4.32 1.07
CA LYS A 88 -15.74 -5.28 -0.04
C LYS A 88 -15.73 -4.58 -1.39
N GLU A 89 -16.67 -3.66 -1.62
CA GLU A 89 -16.78 -2.94 -2.88
C GLU A 89 -15.61 -1.96 -3.09
N ASN A 90 -15.21 -1.25 -2.05
CA ASN A 90 -14.06 -0.35 -2.12
C ASN A 90 -12.74 -1.13 -2.31
N LEU A 91 -12.59 -2.31 -1.70
CA LEU A 91 -11.42 -3.15 -1.90
C LEU A 91 -11.28 -3.62 -3.36
N LYS A 92 -12.39 -3.96 -4.04
CA LYS A 92 -12.38 -4.24 -5.48
C LYS A 92 -11.86 -3.06 -6.27
N ARG A 93 -12.35 -1.83 -5.96
CA ARG A 93 -11.93 -0.60 -6.63
C ARG A 93 -10.48 -0.23 -6.40
N ILE A 94 -9.97 -0.44 -5.18
CA ILE A 94 -8.59 -0.12 -4.80
C ILE A 94 -7.60 -1.11 -5.40
N ARG A 95 -7.90 -2.41 -5.33
CA ARG A 95 -7.00 -3.49 -5.75
C ARG A 95 -6.97 -3.68 -7.25
N TYR A 96 -8.09 -3.45 -7.94
CA TYR A 96 -8.24 -3.74 -9.36
C TYR A 96 -8.58 -2.48 -10.16
N GLN A 97 -7.98 -2.36 -11.35
CA GLN A 97 -8.29 -1.30 -12.30
C GLN A 97 -9.78 -1.35 -12.66
N SER A 98 -10.47 -0.23 -12.48
CA SER A 98 -11.93 -0.12 -12.67
C SER A 98 -12.77 -1.08 -11.80
N GLY A 99 -12.23 -1.66 -10.75
CA GLY A 99 -12.92 -2.60 -9.86
C GLY A 99 -13.19 -3.98 -10.47
N GLU A 100 -12.60 -4.28 -11.65
CA GLU A 100 -12.79 -5.56 -12.32
C GLU A 100 -11.82 -6.61 -11.77
N VAL A 101 -12.35 -7.66 -11.14
CA VAL A 101 -11.59 -8.75 -10.54
C VAL A 101 -11.00 -9.64 -11.64
N ASP A 102 -9.78 -9.32 -12.04
CA ASP A 102 -9.00 -10.00 -13.07
C ASP A 102 -7.51 -9.84 -12.74
N TYR A 103 -6.73 -10.91 -12.86
CA TYR A 103 -5.29 -10.89 -12.58
C TYR A 103 -4.55 -9.81 -13.36
N ARG A 104 -4.88 -9.58 -14.64
CA ARG A 104 -4.24 -8.58 -15.49
C ARG A 104 -4.63 -7.14 -15.12
N LYS A 105 -5.73 -6.96 -14.36
CA LYS A 105 -6.22 -5.69 -13.86
C LYS A 105 -5.85 -5.42 -12.40
N ARG A 106 -5.23 -6.39 -11.72
CA ARG A 106 -4.70 -6.17 -10.38
C ARG A 106 -3.62 -5.06 -10.43
N ASN A 107 -3.63 -4.17 -9.47
CA ASN A 107 -2.60 -3.14 -9.30
C ASN A 107 -1.34 -3.78 -8.70
N HIS A 108 -0.52 -4.42 -9.53
CA HIS A 108 0.66 -5.18 -9.10
C HIS A 108 1.84 -4.30 -8.65
N PHE A 109 1.88 -3.05 -9.10
CA PHE A 109 2.95 -2.10 -8.84
C PHE A 109 2.41 -0.92 -8.03
N PHE A 110 3.24 -0.38 -7.13
CA PHE A 110 2.84 0.71 -6.24
C PHE A 110 2.49 1.99 -7.01
N THR A 111 3.23 2.27 -8.08
CA THR A 111 2.95 3.42 -8.95
C THR A 111 1.74 3.20 -9.85
N ASP A 112 1.38 1.95 -10.18
CA ASP A 112 0.10 1.64 -10.83
C ASP A 112 -1.04 1.77 -9.83
N TRP A 113 -0.84 1.28 -8.59
CA TRP A 113 -1.82 1.47 -7.51
C TRP A 113 -2.12 2.95 -7.30
N ALA A 114 -1.10 3.82 -7.30
CA ALA A 114 -1.27 5.27 -7.21
C ALA A 114 -2.04 5.84 -8.41
N GLU A 115 -1.69 5.44 -9.63
CA GLU A 115 -2.31 5.92 -10.87
C GLU A 115 -3.80 5.59 -10.96
N PHE A 116 -4.16 4.33 -10.70
CA PHE A 116 -5.55 3.88 -10.79
C PHE A 116 -6.39 4.33 -9.60
N ASN A 117 -5.74 4.71 -8.49
CA ASN A 117 -6.37 5.26 -7.29
C ASN A 117 -6.16 6.78 -7.13
N ARG A 118 -5.76 7.51 -8.18
CA ARG A 118 -5.50 8.98 -8.15
C ARG A 118 -6.66 9.82 -7.62
N ARG A 119 -7.84 9.26 -7.54
CA ARG A 119 -9.01 9.87 -6.92
C ARG A 119 -8.90 9.89 -5.39
N TYR A 120 -8.13 9.00 -4.82
CA TYR A 120 -8.01 8.75 -3.38
C TYR A 120 -6.62 9.03 -2.84
N VAL A 121 -5.59 8.96 -3.68
CA VAL A 121 -4.20 9.19 -3.29
C VAL A 121 -3.47 10.08 -4.29
N LEU A 122 -2.52 10.87 -3.81
CA LEU A 122 -1.68 11.76 -4.59
C LEU A 122 -0.21 11.45 -4.36
N ASP A 123 0.59 11.34 -5.42
CA ASP A 123 2.05 11.30 -5.30
C ASP A 123 2.56 12.67 -4.85
N VAL A 124 3.09 12.73 -3.63
CA VAL A 124 3.64 13.93 -3.01
C VAL A 124 5.17 13.88 -2.89
N THR A 125 5.80 12.87 -3.49
CA THR A 125 7.26 12.67 -3.40
C THR A 125 8.03 13.92 -3.80
N GLY A 126 7.69 14.52 -4.95
CA GLY A 126 8.34 15.74 -5.44
C GLY A 126 8.07 16.94 -4.55
N VAL A 127 6.87 17.06 -3.98
CA VAL A 127 6.52 18.18 -3.07
C VAL A 127 7.27 18.08 -1.75
N ILE A 128 7.41 16.86 -1.22
CA ILE A 128 8.12 16.63 0.06
C ILE A 128 9.62 16.73 -0.13
N GLY A 129 10.18 16.09 -1.16
CA GLY A 129 11.62 16.05 -1.40
C GLY A 129 12.19 17.36 -1.98
N GLY A 130 11.39 18.10 -2.76
CA GLY A 130 11.88 19.29 -3.46
C GLY A 130 13.11 18.95 -4.32
N ASP A 131 14.18 19.70 -4.17
CA ASP A 131 15.44 19.53 -4.92
C ASP A 131 16.16 18.19 -4.64
N LYS A 132 15.81 17.51 -3.54
CA LYS A 132 16.34 16.19 -3.20
C LYS A 132 15.67 15.06 -3.98
N THR A 133 14.56 15.34 -4.66
CA THR A 133 13.84 14.34 -5.45
C THR A 133 14.60 13.98 -6.71
N LYS A 134 14.77 12.69 -6.95
CA LYS A 134 15.28 12.15 -8.20
C LYS A 134 14.14 11.58 -9.05
N LYS A 135 14.31 11.62 -10.36
CA LYS A 135 13.37 11.04 -11.31
C LYS A 135 14.09 10.04 -12.21
N ILE A 136 13.43 8.93 -12.47
CA ILE A 136 13.92 7.88 -13.35
C ILE A 136 12.79 7.32 -14.20
N ILE A 137 13.09 6.89 -15.40
CA ILE A 137 12.15 6.18 -16.26
C ILE A 137 12.45 4.69 -16.17
N LYS A 138 11.45 3.88 -15.83
CA LYS A 138 11.49 2.42 -15.85
C LYS A 138 10.43 1.84 -16.77
N ILE A 139 10.65 0.63 -17.24
CA ILE A 139 9.61 -0.20 -17.83
C ILE A 139 9.21 -1.21 -16.76
N LEU A 140 8.08 -0.98 -16.12
CA LEU A 140 7.54 -1.89 -15.10
C LEU A 140 7.21 -3.24 -15.74
N ASN A 141 7.38 -4.30 -14.96
CA ASN A 141 7.19 -5.69 -15.39
C ASN A 141 8.16 -6.20 -16.47
N GLU A 142 9.27 -5.51 -16.73
CA GLU A 142 10.27 -5.95 -17.71
C GLU A 142 11.66 -6.05 -17.07
N ASN A 143 12.24 -7.25 -17.07
CA ASN A 143 13.60 -7.52 -16.64
C ASN A 143 14.63 -6.99 -17.67
N GLN A 144 15.93 -7.05 -17.32
CA GLN A 144 17.03 -6.68 -18.22
C GLN A 144 17.07 -7.51 -19.51
N ASP A 145 16.69 -8.78 -19.43
CA ASP A 145 16.60 -9.72 -20.55
C ASP A 145 15.26 -9.62 -21.32
N ARG A 146 14.44 -8.61 -21.02
CA ARG A 146 13.11 -8.38 -21.57
C ARG A 146 12.06 -9.44 -21.22
N THR A 147 12.33 -10.33 -20.29
CA THR A 147 11.31 -11.22 -19.73
C THR A 147 10.39 -10.45 -18.77
N CYS A 148 9.15 -10.90 -18.64
CA CYS A 148 8.21 -10.31 -17.69
C CYS A 148 8.40 -10.90 -16.27
N LEU A 149 8.38 -10.05 -15.25
CA LEU A 149 8.30 -10.48 -13.83
C LEU A 149 6.98 -11.21 -13.56
N LEU A 150 5.90 -10.69 -14.13
CA LEU A 150 4.54 -11.19 -13.99
C LEU A 150 4.01 -11.55 -15.38
N GLN A 151 3.86 -12.83 -15.64
CA GLN A 151 3.37 -13.31 -16.92
C GLN A 151 1.93 -12.85 -17.16
N GLY A 152 1.61 -12.44 -18.40
CA GLY A 152 0.27 -11.96 -18.77
C GLY A 152 -0.05 -10.51 -18.40
N VAL A 153 0.77 -9.85 -17.60
CA VAL A 153 0.71 -8.41 -17.32
C VAL A 153 1.55 -7.66 -18.34
N ARG A 154 1.03 -6.59 -18.94
CA ARG A 154 1.76 -5.82 -19.96
C ARG A 154 2.84 -4.94 -19.33
N PRO A 155 4.07 -4.93 -19.88
CA PRO A 155 5.08 -3.95 -19.49
C PRO A 155 4.57 -2.51 -19.68
N ARG A 156 4.93 -1.62 -18.76
CA ARG A 156 4.47 -0.23 -18.78
C ARG A 156 5.60 0.74 -18.46
N LYS A 157 5.82 1.70 -19.36
CA LYS A 157 6.76 2.79 -19.12
C LYS A 157 6.22 3.70 -18.01
N ARG A 158 7.05 3.97 -17.00
CA ARG A 158 6.72 4.79 -15.84
C ARG A 158 7.84 5.76 -15.52
N GLU A 159 7.55 7.06 -15.38
CA GLU A 159 8.42 7.99 -14.68
C GLU A 159 8.16 7.84 -13.18
N ILE A 160 9.22 7.60 -12.42
CA ILE A 160 9.17 7.40 -10.98
C ILE A 160 9.97 8.51 -10.32
N ALA A 161 9.30 9.31 -9.46
CA ALA A 161 9.95 10.22 -8.54
C ALA A 161 10.25 9.49 -7.23
N TYR A 162 11.45 9.64 -6.67
CA TYR A 162 11.80 9.10 -5.37
C TYR A 162 12.76 10.02 -4.63
N ILE A 163 12.76 9.96 -3.31
CA ILE A 163 13.72 10.66 -2.46
C ILE A 163 14.78 9.63 -2.06
N PRO A 164 16.08 9.83 -2.42
CA PRO A 164 17.15 8.93 -1.98
C PRO A 164 17.21 8.82 -0.45
N ALA A 165 17.53 7.64 0.07
CA ALA A 165 17.58 7.42 1.52
C ALA A 165 18.62 8.34 2.21
N CYS A 166 19.75 8.64 1.55
CA CYS A 166 20.75 9.57 2.07
C CYS A 166 20.29 11.04 2.16
N GLU A 167 19.18 11.38 1.48
CA GLU A 167 18.57 12.73 1.50
C GLU A 167 17.42 12.85 2.52
N MET A 168 17.13 11.79 3.24
CA MET A 168 16.04 11.71 4.22
C MET A 168 16.39 12.35 5.56
N ASP A 169 16.60 13.66 5.55
CA ASP A 169 16.85 14.45 6.75
C ASP A 169 15.55 14.92 7.46
N ALA A 170 15.72 15.63 8.56
CA ALA A 170 14.61 16.16 9.34
C ALA A 170 13.67 17.06 8.52
N SER A 171 14.19 17.80 7.52
CA SER A 171 13.39 18.69 6.68
C SER A 171 12.40 17.92 5.78
N VAL A 172 12.78 16.73 5.32
CA VAL A 172 11.95 15.81 4.55
C VAL A 172 10.96 15.08 5.47
N ILE A 173 11.49 14.49 6.56
CA ILE A 173 10.67 13.71 7.51
C ILE A 173 9.57 14.55 8.15
N ASN A 174 9.84 15.82 8.44
CA ASN A 174 8.84 16.72 9.03
C ASN A 174 7.66 17.03 8.11
N LYS A 175 7.84 16.99 6.79
CA LYS A 175 6.77 17.20 5.79
C LYS A 175 5.89 15.96 5.58
N MET A 176 6.37 14.77 5.97
CA MET A 176 5.55 13.56 5.94
C MET A 176 4.45 13.65 6.97
N MET A 177 3.31 13.04 6.70
CA MET A 177 2.13 13.04 7.59
C MET A 177 1.78 11.62 7.99
N THR A 178 1.19 11.46 9.17
CA THR A 178 0.53 10.21 9.54
C THR A 178 -0.51 9.85 8.48
N GLY A 179 -0.50 8.59 8.03
CA GLY A 179 -1.37 8.10 6.97
C GLY A 179 -0.75 8.17 5.57
N ASP A 180 0.40 8.83 5.36
CA ASP A 180 1.10 8.75 4.08
C ASP A 180 1.52 7.30 3.81
N TYR A 181 1.25 6.79 2.61
CA TYR A 181 1.75 5.49 2.14
C TYR A 181 3.18 5.67 1.63
N VAL A 182 4.06 4.76 2.00
CA VAL A 182 5.46 4.77 1.57
C VAL A 182 5.77 3.51 0.80
N GLY A 183 6.37 3.67 -0.38
CA GLY A 183 7.00 2.61 -1.14
C GLY A 183 8.52 2.73 -1.03
N VAL A 184 9.21 1.66 -0.65
CA VAL A 184 10.67 1.59 -0.67
C VAL A 184 11.12 1.39 -2.11
N TYR A 185 11.69 2.43 -2.73
CA TYR A 185 12.12 2.41 -4.12
C TYR A 185 13.09 1.27 -4.39
N SER A 186 12.87 0.57 -5.48
CA SER A 186 13.72 -0.54 -5.94
C SER A 186 14.55 -0.13 -7.17
N GLU A 187 15.85 -0.39 -7.14
CA GLU A 187 16.71 -0.22 -8.32
C GLU A 187 16.60 -1.37 -9.33
N LEU A 188 15.98 -2.48 -8.93
CA LEU A 188 15.80 -3.65 -9.79
C LEU A 188 14.99 -3.30 -11.04
N PRO A 189 15.40 -3.76 -12.23
CA PRO A 189 14.62 -3.62 -13.45
C PRO A 189 13.20 -4.18 -13.26
N GLY A 190 12.24 -3.56 -13.92
CA GLY A 190 10.85 -4.02 -13.89
C GLY A 190 10.06 -3.75 -12.61
N LEU A 191 10.73 -3.34 -11.52
CA LEU A 191 10.12 -3.16 -10.21
C LEU A 191 10.24 -1.70 -9.75
N ASP A 192 9.14 -1.10 -9.30
CA ASP A 192 9.14 0.26 -8.74
C ASP A 192 9.51 0.31 -7.26
N VAL A 193 8.91 -0.57 -6.44
CA VAL A 193 9.19 -0.66 -5.01
C VAL A 193 9.42 -2.10 -4.57
N SER A 194 10.24 -2.30 -3.56
CA SER A 194 10.51 -3.61 -2.95
C SER A 194 9.64 -3.88 -1.71
N HIS A 195 9.04 -2.83 -1.13
CA HIS A 195 8.21 -2.91 0.06
C HIS A 195 7.30 -1.71 0.19
N VAL A 196 6.20 -1.84 0.93
CA VAL A 196 5.27 -0.74 1.20
C VAL A 196 4.82 -0.73 2.66
N GLY A 197 4.39 0.45 3.14
CA GLY A 197 3.86 0.64 4.48
C GLY A 197 3.21 2.00 4.65
N ILE A 198 2.89 2.35 5.89
CA ILE A 198 2.12 3.55 6.27
C ILE A 198 2.92 4.33 7.31
N ILE A 199 3.04 5.64 7.13
CA ILE A 199 3.66 6.52 8.12
C ILE A 199 2.75 6.71 9.32
N VAL A 200 3.31 6.53 10.51
CA VAL A 200 2.67 6.83 11.79
C VAL A 200 3.63 7.68 12.62
N LYS A 201 3.17 8.86 13.02
CA LYS A 201 3.93 9.78 13.89
C LYS A 201 3.44 9.67 15.33
N LYS A 202 4.31 9.19 16.23
CA LYS A 202 4.07 9.02 17.67
C LYS A 202 5.32 9.52 18.44
N GLY A 203 5.54 10.84 18.47
CA GLY A 203 6.80 11.44 18.96
C GLY A 203 7.97 11.24 18.01
N LYS A 204 8.15 10.03 17.47
CA LYS A 204 9.03 9.69 16.35
C LYS A 204 8.20 9.31 15.12
N THR A 205 8.87 9.18 13.98
CA THR A 205 8.25 8.71 12.74
C THR A 205 8.50 7.22 12.57
N PHE A 206 7.41 6.46 12.42
CA PHE A 206 7.44 5.02 12.21
C PHE A 206 6.88 4.67 10.84
N LEU A 207 7.39 3.59 10.27
CA LEU A 207 6.73 2.86 9.19
C LEU A 207 5.95 1.70 9.81
N ARG A 208 4.63 1.71 9.66
CA ARG A 208 3.77 0.57 9.97
C ARG A 208 3.68 -0.30 8.74
N HIS A 209 4.10 -1.55 8.83
CA HIS A 209 4.15 -2.44 7.68
C HIS A 209 4.03 -3.91 8.08
N ALA A 210 3.61 -4.76 7.14
CA ALA A 210 3.69 -6.21 7.31
C ALA A 210 5.14 -6.66 7.04
N SER A 211 5.88 -6.97 8.09
CA SER A 211 7.27 -7.37 8.02
C SER A 211 7.40 -8.83 7.61
N SER A 212 8.21 -9.10 6.57
CA SER A 212 8.57 -10.45 6.13
C SER A 212 9.86 -10.96 6.75
N ARG A 213 10.47 -10.25 7.72
CA ARG A 213 11.69 -10.68 8.41
C ARG A 213 11.38 -11.84 9.33
N GLU A 214 12.14 -12.94 9.25
CA GLU A 214 11.94 -14.18 10.03
C GLU A 214 11.75 -13.95 11.54
N GLN A 215 12.38 -12.91 12.09
CA GLN A 215 12.27 -12.58 13.52
C GLN A 215 10.96 -11.84 13.87
N CYS A 216 10.21 -11.36 12.87
CA CYS A 216 9.02 -10.53 13.09
C CYS A 216 7.77 -11.09 12.43
N GLU A 217 7.80 -11.50 11.19
CA GLU A 217 6.72 -12.07 10.36
C GLU A 217 5.29 -11.62 10.74
N LYS A 218 5.09 -10.30 10.94
CA LYS A 218 3.81 -9.71 11.33
C LYS A 218 3.77 -8.20 11.04
N VAL A 219 2.61 -7.59 11.18
CA VAL A 219 2.46 -6.12 11.14
C VAL A 219 3.08 -5.49 12.37
N ILE A 220 4.00 -4.56 12.15
CA ILE A 220 4.75 -3.84 13.21
C ILE A 220 4.88 -2.35 12.90
N ASP A 221 5.16 -1.56 13.94
CA ASP A 221 5.69 -0.20 13.83
C ASP A 221 7.22 -0.28 13.94
N GLN A 222 7.96 0.04 12.88
CA GLN A 222 9.41 0.12 12.86
C GLN A 222 9.85 1.59 12.70
N PRO A 223 10.84 2.10 13.44
CA PRO A 223 11.40 3.43 13.19
C PRO A 223 11.76 3.61 11.71
N LEU A 224 11.34 4.73 11.10
CA LEU A 224 11.49 4.94 9.66
C LEU A 224 12.96 4.99 9.25
N ASP A 225 13.80 5.65 10.04
CA ASP A 225 15.24 5.76 9.84
C ASP A 225 15.91 4.39 9.79
N GLU A 226 15.60 3.49 10.72
CA GLU A 226 16.09 2.11 10.72
C GLU A 226 15.58 1.29 9.53
N HIS A 227 14.34 1.56 9.09
CA HIS A 227 13.77 0.81 7.96
C HIS A 227 14.40 1.18 6.63
N ILE A 228 14.70 2.47 6.42
CA ILE A 228 15.25 2.99 5.14
C ILE A 228 16.77 2.91 5.08
N GLU A 229 17.46 2.59 6.17
CA GLU A 229 18.92 2.41 6.20
C GLU A 229 19.35 1.40 5.13
N GLY A 230 20.33 1.78 4.29
CA GLY A 230 20.82 0.97 3.18
C GLY A 230 19.84 0.74 2.03
N LYS A 231 18.70 1.45 2.00
CA LYS A 231 17.77 1.43 0.86
C LYS A 231 18.11 2.51 -0.16
N ALA A 232 17.64 2.32 -1.39
CA ALA A 232 17.88 3.28 -2.48
C ALA A 232 17.10 4.58 -2.28
N GLY A 233 15.90 4.53 -1.69
CA GLY A 233 15.06 5.69 -1.44
C GLY A 233 13.61 5.32 -1.21
N ILE A 234 12.73 6.33 -1.19
CA ILE A 234 11.30 6.15 -0.97
C ILE A 234 10.44 6.96 -1.93
N ILE A 235 9.24 6.45 -2.18
CA ILE A 235 8.12 7.12 -2.85
C ILE A 235 7.06 7.39 -1.80
N ILE A 236 6.40 8.55 -1.84
CA ILE A 236 5.42 8.94 -0.83
C ILE A 236 4.10 9.30 -1.50
N LEU A 237 3.04 8.59 -1.14
CA LEU A 237 1.69 8.85 -1.60
C LEU A 237 0.85 9.37 -0.42
N ARG A 238 0.15 10.47 -0.62
CA ARG A 238 -0.74 11.06 0.39
C ARG A 238 -2.20 10.74 0.12
N PRO A 239 -2.91 10.15 1.09
CA PRO A 239 -4.34 9.92 0.93
C PRO A 239 -5.10 11.25 0.91
N LEU A 240 -6.04 11.37 -0.01
CA LEU A 240 -6.93 12.52 -0.16
C LEU A 240 -8.19 12.31 0.67
N MET A 241 -8.80 13.42 1.11
CA MET A 241 -10.16 13.33 1.65
C MET A 241 -11.11 12.84 0.55
N PRO A 242 -11.98 11.85 0.82
CA PRO A 242 -13.03 11.51 -0.12
C PRO A 242 -13.83 12.76 -0.46
N LEU A 243 -14.10 12.99 -1.76
CA LEU A 243 -15.03 14.03 -2.16
C LEU A 243 -16.39 13.67 -1.54
N SER A 244 -16.96 14.60 -0.79
CA SER A 244 -18.33 14.47 -0.30
C SER A 244 -19.24 14.24 -1.51
N SER A 245 -19.91 13.10 -1.54
CA SER A 245 -20.94 12.77 -2.53
C SER A 245 -22.15 13.69 -2.37
#